data_7a7fc08c67b6b58e1739badefac14bc2
#
_entry.id   7a7fc08c67b6b58e1739badefac14bc2
#
_cell.length_a   1.000
_cell.length_b   1.000
_cell.length_c   1.000
_cell.angle_alpha   90.00
_cell.angle_beta   90.00
_cell.angle_gamma   90.00
#
_symmetry.space_group_name_H-M   'P 1'
#
loop_
_entity.id
_entity.type
_entity.pdbx_description
1 polymer ?
#
loop_
_entity_poly.entity_id
_entity_poly.type
_entity_poly.pdbx_seq_one_letter_code
_entity_poly.pdbx_strand_id
1 'polypeptide(L)'
;MQLMAIDNHKRKLLKSSAAALALSPWLTACSSSSLQREKAALVSCSRTANGHFSAVVADSNGYPIYSIPLPERGHGVAISPNGELGVAFARRPGNYMQLFNIETGKSYAITASSPDRYFYGHGVFSSDGMTLYTTEGERKTSQGIIGVYQLRDYQLIKVNEFSGFGIGPHEVIRVDDITLAIGVGGVHTDGRTPLNLESMQPALVYLSTESGEVVERVGLADHKLSIRHLSQTHDGRVLCGQQYRGEPEDGVPLVAIHQRGGALIPLKAEPEEWLRFNHYIASIAVLGTHVVATSPRGNCYGVWDLEANQLTEIVSLVDASGVVVEQSGLNSPQWHISSGAGKVVNRTESGIVTSHQTNVMWDNHWNRIPLK
;
A
#
# COMPACT_ATOMS: atom_id res chain seq x y z
N MET A 1 -34.36 17.89 -69.53
CA MET A 1 -35.22 17.02 -70.34
C MET A 1 -35.62 15.86 -69.42
N GLN A 2 -36.92 15.83 -69.14
CA GLN A 2 -37.86 14.76 -68.76
C GLN A 2 -37.53 14.01 -67.45
N LEU A 3 -38.17 14.25 -66.33
CA LEU A 3 -39.60 14.12 -65.95
C LEU A 3 -40.22 12.74 -66.18
N MET A 4 -40.81 12.24 -65.15
CA MET A 4 -41.98 11.37 -64.98
C MET A 4 -41.69 10.10 -64.18
N ALA A 5 -42.54 9.58 -63.32
CA ALA A 5 -43.82 10.06 -62.72
C ALA A 5 -44.16 9.07 -61.59
N ILE A 6 -44.95 9.58 -60.73
CA ILE A 6 -45.67 8.93 -59.62
C ILE A 6 -46.58 7.80 -60.14
N ASP A 7 -46.68 6.70 -59.36
CA ASP A 7 -47.97 5.96 -59.36
C ASP A 7 -48.34 5.53 -57.92
N ASN A 8 -49.50 6.08 -57.49
CA ASN A 8 -50.32 5.72 -56.37
C ASN A 8 -51.36 4.71 -56.82
N HIS A 9 -51.60 3.63 -56.07
CA HIS A 9 -52.91 2.97 -55.88
C HIS A 9 -52.69 1.64 -55.14
N LYS A 10 -53.41 1.19 -54.13
CA LYS A 10 -54.82 1.36 -53.70
C LYS A 10 -54.96 0.90 -52.25
N ARG A 11 -55.71 1.67 -51.49
CA ARG A 11 -56.45 1.17 -50.33
C ARG A 11 -57.51 0.15 -50.75
N LYS A 12 -57.66 -0.94 -49.98
CA LYS A 12 -58.98 -1.49 -49.68
C LYS A 12 -58.99 -2.29 -48.38
N LEU A 13 -59.89 -1.87 -47.53
CA LEU A 13 -60.41 -2.56 -46.33
C LEU A 13 -60.95 -3.95 -46.68
N LEU A 14 -60.87 -4.88 -45.74
CA LEU A 14 -61.97 -5.76 -45.40
C LEU A 14 -61.89 -6.22 -43.94
N LYS A 15 -63.08 -6.26 -43.36
CA LYS A 15 -63.36 -6.40 -41.91
C LYS A 15 -63.41 -7.87 -41.51
N SER A 16 -63.18 -8.05 -40.19
CA SER A 16 -63.81 -9.03 -39.26
C SER A 16 -63.44 -10.50 -39.38
N SER A 17 -62.74 -11.00 -38.35
CA SER A 17 -63.15 -12.17 -37.57
C SER A 17 -62.48 -12.14 -36.21
N ALA A 18 -63.29 -12.11 -35.16
CA ALA A 18 -62.88 -12.23 -33.77
C ALA A 18 -62.44 -13.67 -33.52
N ALA A 19 -61.18 -13.81 -33.01
CA ALA A 19 -60.73 -15.00 -32.28
C ALA A 19 -60.04 -14.53 -31.02
N ALA A 20 -60.68 -14.77 -29.90
CA ALA A 20 -60.12 -14.55 -28.58
C ALA A 20 -58.95 -15.52 -28.34
N LEU A 21 -57.75 -15.01 -28.38
CA LEU A 21 -56.56 -15.69 -27.90
C LEU A 21 -56.16 -15.08 -26.57
N ALA A 22 -56.20 -15.92 -25.54
CA ALA A 22 -55.77 -15.60 -24.18
C ALA A 22 -54.35 -15.05 -24.20
N LEU A 23 -54.19 -13.77 -23.91
CA LEU A 23 -52.93 -13.13 -23.58
C LEU A 23 -52.54 -13.56 -22.19
N SER A 24 -51.68 -14.58 -22.07
CA SER A 24 -50.88 -14.79 -20.88
C SER A 24 -49.90 -13.63 -20.76
N PRO A 25 -49.88 -12.85 -19.69
CA PRO A 25 -48.80 -11.89 -19.46
C PRO A 25 -47.54 -12.68 -19.15
N TRP A 26 -46.65 -12.75 -20.11
CA TRP A 26 -45.28 -13.07 -19.80
C TRP A 26 -44.75 -11.90 -18.97
N LEU A 27 -44.84 -12.07 -17.62
CA LEU A 27 -44.04 -11.34 -16.68
C LEU A 27 -42.59 -11.74 -16.97
N THR A 28 -41.91 -10.99 -17.85
CA THR A 28 -40.48 -10.88 -17.79
C THR A 28 -40.16 -10.32 -16.41
N ALA A 29 -39.94 -11.22 -15.46
CA ALA A 29 -39.21 -10.90 -14.27
C ALA A 29 -37.84 -10.40 -14.76
N CYS A 30 -37.69 -9.08 -14.92
CA CYS A 30 -36.40 -8.47 -14.77
C CYS A 30 -35.95 -8.90 -13.37
N SER A 31 -35.17 -9.99 -13.28
CA SER A 31 -34.30 -10.22 -12.19
C SER A 31 -33.38 -9.00 -12.18
N SER A 32 -33.73 -7.98 -11.37
CA SER A 32 -32.77 -7.08 -10.85
C SER A 32 -31.78 -7.97 -10.10
N SER A 33 -30.75 -8.44 -10.82
CA SER A 33 -29.51 -8.80 -10.16
C SER A 33 -29.17 -7.55 -9.36
N SER A 34 -29.43 -7.57 -8.06
CA SER A 34 -28.82 -6.66 -7.13
C SER A 34 -27.32 -6.83 -7.44
N LEU A 35 -26.73 -5.86 -8.15
CA LEU A 35 -25.30 -5.73 -8.26
C LEU A 35 -24.84 -5.71 -6.81
N GLN A 36 -24.35 -6.86 -6.36
CA GLN A 36 -23.80 -7.02 -5.03
C GLN A 36 -22.64 -6.03 -5.01
N ARG A 37 -22.84 -4.90 -4.33
CA ARG A 37 -21.86 -3.80 -4.29
C ARG A 37 -20.58 -4.42 -3.82
N GLU A 38 -19.57 -4.49 -4.69
CA GLU A 38 -18.29 -5.11 -4.39
C GLU A 38 -17.76 -4.48 -3.11
N LYS A 39 -17.39 -5.34 -2.16
CA LYS A 39 -16.99 -4.88 -0.83
C LYS A 39 -15.59 -4.28 -0.93
N ALA A 40 -15.42 -3.04 -0.45
CA ALA A 40 -14.12 -2.41 -0.32
C ALA A 40 -13.18 -3.29 0.53
N ALA A 41 -12.04 -3.62 -0.02
CA ALA A 41 -11.08 -4.54 0.58
C ALA A 41 -9.68 -3.95 0.68
N LEU A 42 -9.29 -3.12 -0.28
CA LEU A 42 -7.94 -2.61 -0.46
C LEU A 42 -7.96 -1.10 -0.66
N VAL A 43 -6.92 -0.42 -0.21
CA VAL A 43 -6.68 0.99 -0.51
C VAL A 43 -5.19 1.23 -0.78
N SER A 44 -4.92 2.09 -1.76
CA SER A 44 -3.56 2.51 -2.10
C SER A 44 -3.58 3.86 -2.81
N CYS A 45 -2.44 4.52 -2.82
CA CYS A 45 -2.22 5.63 -3.73
C CYS A 45 -1.99 5.13 -5.15
N SER A 46 -2.35 5.95 -6.13
CA SER A 46 -2.22 5.62 -7.54
C SER A 46 -1.92 6.86 -8.39
N ARG A 47 -1.52 6.60 -9.62
CA ARG A 47 -1.37 7.59 -10.67
C ARG A 47 -2.17 7.16 -11.90
N THR A 48 -2.82 8.09 -12.56
CA THR A 48 -3.41 7.86 -13.89
C THR A 48 -2.38 8.11 -15.00
N ALA A 49 -2.65 7.59 -16.20
CA ALA A 49 -1.83 7.88 -17.39
C ALA A 49 -1.72 9.38 -17.69
N ASN A 50 -2.73 10.18 -17.34
CA ASN A 50 -2.77 11.63 -17.53
C ASN A 50 -2.06 12.41 -16.42
N GLY A 51 -1.38 11.73 -15.48
CA GLY A 51 -0.61 12.37 -14.41
C GLY A 51 -1.43 12.84 -13.20
N HIS A 52 -2.72 12.51 -13.10
CA HIS A 52 -3.51 12.77 -11.89
C HIS A 52 -3.21 11.73 -10.82
N PHE A 53 -3.27 12.16 -9.56
CA PHE A 53 -3.00 11.34 -8.39
C PHE A 53 -4.28 11.14 -7.58
N SER A 54 -4.42 9.95 -7.00
CA SER A 54 -5.55 9.64 -6.13
C SER A 54 -5.21 8.56 -5.10
N ALA A 55 -5.96 8.53 -4.01
CA ALA A 55 -6.13 7.32 -3.21
C ALA A 55 -7.29 6.53 -3.82
N VAL A 56 -7.07 5.25 -4.11
CA VAL A 56 -8.06 4.36 -4.74
C VAL A 56 -8.49 3.31 -3.74
N VAL A 57 -9.80 3.21 -3.53
CA VAL A 57 -10.43 2.11 -2.80
C VAL A 57 -10.88 1.07 -3.82
N ALA A 58 -10.50 -0.17 -3.61
CA ALA A 58 -10.70 -1.27 -4.53
C ALA A 58 -11.27 -2.52 -3.83
N ASP A 59 -11.81 -3.44 -4.61
CA ASP A 59 -12.18 -4.78 -4.15
C ASP A 59 -10.93 -5.66 -3.92
N SER A 60 -11.13 -6.92 -3.52
CA SER A 60 -10.05 -7.88 -3.29
C SER A 60 -9.28 -8.31 -4.55
N ASN A 61 -9.81 -8.04 -5.74
CA ASN A 61 -9.17 -8.28 -7.02
C ASN A 61 -8.46 -7.04 -7.57
N GLY A 62 -8.52 -5.92 -6.84
CA GLY A 62 -7.91 -4.65 -7.22
C GLY A 62 -8.73 -3.84 -8.22
N TYR A 63 -9.99 -4.20 -8.48
CA TYR A 63 -10.85 -3.35 -9.29
C TYR A 63 -11.28 -2.12 -8.50
N PRO A 64 -11.12 -0.91 -9.05
CA PRO A 64 -11.43 0.32 -8.34
C PRO A 64 -12.94 0.45 -8.12
N ILE A 65 -13.32 0.71 -6.88
CA ILE A 65 -14.71 1.04 -6.51
C ILE A 65 -14.93 2.54 -6.64
N TYR A 66 -13.96 3.33 -6.12
CA TYR A 66 -13.91 4.78 -6.31
C TYR A 66 -12.49 5.32 -6.04
N SER A 67 -12.28 6.59 -6.40
CA SER A 67 -11.01 7.29 -6.23
C SER A 67 -11.21 8.63 -5.53
N ILE A 68 -10.27 8.98 -4.68
CA ILE A 68 -10.21 10.25 -3.95
C ILE A 68 -9.06 11.06 -4.54
N PRO A 69 -9.31 12.19 -5.19
CA PRO A 69 -8.25 13.02 -5.77
C PRO A 69 -7.26 13.51 -4.72
N LEU A 70 -5.98 13.49 -5.07
CA LEU A 70 -4.87 13.98 -4.25
C LEU A 70 -4.20 15.16 -4.95
N PRO A 71 -3.69 16.18 -4.20
CA PRO A 71 -3.06 17.36 -4.80
C PRO A 71 -1.77 17.03 -5.56
N GLU A 72 -0.99 16.07 -5.03
CA GLU A 72 0.28 15.61 -5.57
C GLU A 72 0.38 14.09 -5.42
N ARG A 73 1.49 13.50 -5.90
CA ARG A 73 1.71 12.05 -5.80
C ARG A 73 1.65 11.57 -4.35
N GLY A 74 0.68 10.71 -4.08
CA GLY A 74 0.59 9.99 -2.82
C GLY A 74 1.60 8.85 -2.71
N HIS A 75 1.73 8.25 -1.51
CA HIS A 75 2.61 7.14 -1.22
C HIS A 75 1.91 6.10 -0.34
N GLY A 76 2.10 6.12 0.98
CA GLY A 76 1.40 5.26 1.90
C GLY A 76 0.00 5.75 2.25
N VAL A 77 -0.81 4.86 2.80
CA VAL A 77 -2.11 5.15 3.40
C VAL A 77 -2.14 4.52 4.79
N ALA A 78 -2.47 5.28 5.83
CA ALA A 78 -2.81 4.70 7.13
C ALA A 78 -4.32 4.47 7.20
N ILE A 79 -4.74 3.35 7.78
CA ILE A 79 -6.15 3.02 7.98
C ILE A 79 -6.45 2.96 9.47
N SER A 80 -7.55 3.58 9.91
CA SER A 80 -8.02 3.47 11.29
C SER A 80 -8.40 2.02 11.63
N PRO A 81 -8.22 1.57 12.88
CA PRO A 81 -8.47 0.17 13.27
C PRO A 81 -9.89 -0.32 12.97
N ASN A 82 -10.88 0.57 12.99
CA ASN A 82 -12.27 0.26 12.63
C ASN A 82 -12.55 0.25 11.11
N GLY A 83 -11.54 0.53 10.27
CA GLY A 83 -11.68 0.57 8.82
C GLY A 83 -12.48 1.74 8.26
N GLU A 84 -12.84 2.74 9.08
CA GLU A 84 -13.68 3.86 8.66
C GLU A 84 -12.90 4.98 7.96
N LEU A 85 -11.71 5.29 8.50
CA LEU A 85 -10.91 6.42 8.05
C LEU A 85 -9.61 5.96 7.40
N GLY A 86 -9.21 6.66 6.33
CA GLY A 86 -7.93 6.56 5.68
C GLY A 86 -7.19 7.89 5.69
N VAL A 87 -5.87 7.85 5.83
CA VAL A 87 -5.00 9.01 5.66
C VAL A 87 -3.98 8.70 4.57
N ALA A 88 -4.10 9.40 3.44
CA ALA A 88 -3.12 9.33 2.35
C ALA A 88 -2.01 10.35 2.58
N PHE A 89 -0.76 9.91 2.44
CA PHE A 89 0.42 10.76 2.62
C PHE A 89 1.03 11.12 1.28
N ALA A 90 1.48 12.37 1.14
CA ALA A 90 2.32 12.78 0.02
C ALA A 90 3.64 12.02 -0.01
N ARG A 91 4.10 11.67 -1.22
CA ARG A 91 5.41 11.04 -1.40
C ARG A 91 6.54 12.00 -1.03
N ARG A 92 7.56 11.50 -0.34
CA ARG A 92 8.74 12.25 0.08
C ARG A 92 9.42 13.06 -1.06
N PRO A 93 9.77 14.33 -0.82
CA PRO A 93 9.49 15.16 0.35
C PRO A 93 8.03 15.62 0.38
N GLY A 94 7.21 14.98 1.22
CA GLY A 94 5.77 15.18 1.26
C GLY A 94 5.37 16.47 1.99
N ASN A 95 4.45 17.22 1.42
CA ASN A 95 4.00 18.49 2.00
C ASN A 95 2.59 18.41 2.59
N TYR A 96 1.91 17.27 2.44
CA TYR A 96 0.54 17.11 2.94
C TYR A 96 0.25 15.68 3.36
N MET A 97 -0.77 15.53 4.20
CA MET A 97 -1.54 14.30 4.38
C MET A 97 -3.03 14.63 4.28
N GLN A 98 -3.83 13.70 3.77
CA GLN A 98 -5.26 13.89 3.54
C GLN A 98 -6.08 12.82 4.20
N LEU A 99 -6.94 13.22 5.14
CA LEU A 99 -7.92 12.36 5.79
C LEU A 99 -9.14 12.18 4.88
N PHE A 100 -9.68 10.97 4.83
CA PHE A 100 -10.90 10.64 4.09
C PHE A 100 -11.67 9.50 4.75
N ASN A 101 -12.97 9.43 4.48
CA ASN A 101 -13.81 8.31 4.88
C ASN A 101 -13.77 7.21 3.82
N ILE A 102 -13.41 5.98 4.22
CA ILE A 102 -13.21 4.83 3.32
C ILE A 102 -14.53 4.31 2.75
N GLU A 103 -15.63 4.42 3.48
CA GLU A 103 -16.94 3.89 3.03
C GLU A 103 -17.60 4.83 2.01
N THR A 104 -17.52 6.14 2.26
CA THR A 104 -18.24 7.16 1.48
C THR A 104 -17.37 7.85 0.43
N GLY A 105 -16.04 7.75 0.51
CA GLY A 105 -15.11 8.51 -0.32
C GLY A 105 -15.04 10.01 0.02
N LYS A 106 -15.68 10.43 1.12
CA LYS A 106 -15.66 11.84 1.53
C LYS A 106 -14.27 12.25 1.97
N SER A 107 -13.68 13.24 1.31
CA SER A 107 -12.44 13.87 1.74
C SER A 107 -12.71 14.90 2.84
N TYR A 108 -11.78 14.98 3.80
CA TYR A 108 -11.76 16.02 4.83
C TYR A 108 -10.63 17.02 4.55
N ALA A 109 -10.35 17.91 5.50
CA ALA A 109 -9.28 18.89 5.34
C ALA A 109 -7.91 18.27 5.15
N ILE A 110 -7.10 18.88 4.30
CA ILE A 110 -5.69 18.55 4.14
C ILE A 110 -4.92 19.13 5.33
N THR A 111 -4.06 18.29 5.93
CA THR A 111 -3.09 18.72 6.92
C THR A 111 -1.75 18.95 6.22
N ALA A 112 -1.30 20.20 6.18
CA ALA A 112 0.00 20.56 5.61
C ALA A 112 1.14 20.25 6.58
N SER A 113 2.33 19.93 6.05
CA SER A 113 3.56 19.88 6.86
C SER A 113 3.94 21.28 7.32
N SER A 114 4.63 21.37 8.48
CA SER A 114 5.25 22.64 8.89
C SER A 114 6.32 23.09 7.87
N PRO A 115 6.62 24.39 7.75
CA PRO A 115 7.54 24.90 6.73
C PRO A 115 8.95 24.29 6.77
N ASP A 116 9.43 23.92 7.95
CA ASP A 116 10.74 23.32 8.20
C ASP A 116 10.71 21.78 8.20
N ARG A 117 9.55 21.16 7.92
CA ARG A 117 9.29 19.71 7.96
C ARG A 117 8.80 19.21 6.59
N TYR A 118 8.88 17.90 6.43
CA TYR A 118 8.19 17.15 5.38
C TYR A 118 7.79 15.76 5.87
N PHE A 119 6.76 15.18 5.28
CA PHE A 119 6.37 13.79 5.51
C PHE A 119 7.24 12.84 4.70
N TYR A 120 7.59 11.70 5.29
CA TYR A 120 8.25 10.61 4.56
C TYR A 120 7.27 9.71 3.80
N GLY A 121 5.97 9.85 4.07
CA GLY A 121 4.92 9.19 3.32
C GLY A 121 4.25 8.02 4.03
N HIS A 122 4.49 7.84 5.33
CA HIS A 122 3.91 6.77 6.13
C HIS A 122 3.39 7.27 7.47
N GLY A 123 2.46 6.48 8.02
CA GLY A 123 1.92 6.66 9.35
C GLY A 123 1.10 5.45 9.79
N VAL A 124 0.78 5.40 11.08
CA VAL A 124 -0.03 4.34 11.69
C VAL A 124 -0.92 4.91 12.79
N PHE A 125 -2.14 4.45 12.87
CA PHE A 125 -3.05 4.81 13.96
C PHE A 125 -2.73 4.02 15.24
N SER A 126 -3.01 4.63 16.41
CA SER A 126 -3.10 3.94 17.69
C SER A 126 -4.20 2.87 17.66
N SER A 127 -4.20 1.95 18.62
CA SER A 127 -5.19 0.86 18.70
C SER A 127 -6.63 1.37 18.87
N ASP A 128 -6.82 2.50 19.53
CA ASP A 128 -8.12 3.17 19.69
C ASP A 128 -8.53 4.04 18.48
N GLY A 129 -7.63 4.23 17.51
CA GLY A 129 -7.86 5.05 16.32
C GLY A 129 -7.90 6.56 16.55
N MET A 130 -7.61 7.03 17.78
CA MET A 130 -7.69 8.45 18.13
C MET A 130 -6.39 9.23 17.89
N THR A 131 -5.27 8.52 17.77
CA THR A 131 -3.97 9.11 17.52
C THR A 131 -3.37 8.55 16.23
N LEU A 132 -2.78 9.43 15.42
CA LEU A 132 -2.01 9.06 14.24
C LEU A 132 -0.54 9.42 14.46
N TYR A 133 0.34 8.44 14.30
CA TYR A 133 1.79 8.61 14.30
C TYR A 133 2.29 8.67 12.86
N THR A 134 3.10 9.69 12.53
CA THR A 134 3.57 9.93 11.15
C THR A 134 5.09 9.98 11.08
N THR A 135 5.68 9.49 10.01
CA THR A 135 7.11 9.68 9.74
C THR A 135 7.34 11.04 9.09
N GLU A 136 8.11 11.88 9.78
CA GLU A 136 8.47 13.24 9.34
C GLU A 136 9.99 13.43 9.38
N GLY A 137 10.46 14.48 8.74
CA GLY A 137 11.88 14.87 8.80
C GLY A 137 12.08 16.36 8.68
N GLU A 138 13.16 16.83 9.32
CA GLU A 138 13.63 18.19 9.15
C GLU A 138 14.20 18.39 7.75
N ARG A 139 13.82 19.48 7.09
CA ARG A 139 14.28 19.74 5.71
C ARG A 139 15.78 19.89 5.57
N LYS A 140 16.44 20.49 6.56
CA LYS A 140 17.87 20.79 6.51
C LYS A 140 18.77 19.62 6.88
N THR A 141 18.34 18.79 7.82
CA THR A 141 19.18 17.77 8.46
C THR A 141 18.76 16.35 8.16
N SER A 142 17.53 16.15 7.65
CA SER A 142 16.82 14.87 7.57
C SER A 142 16.63 14.20 8.94
N GLN A 143 16.79 14.95 10.06
CA GLN A 143 16.53 14.45 11.41
C GLN A 143 15.12 13.87 11.46
N GLY A 144 15.03 12.63 11.92
CA GLY A 144 13.78 11.89 11.99
C GLY A 144 12.89 12.37 13.13
N ILE A 145 11.60 12.46 12.81
CA ILE A 145 10.56 12.84 13.75
C ILE A 145 9.39 11.88 13.57
N ILE A 146 8.82 11.44 14.67
CA ILE A 146 7.47 10.87 14.69
C ILE A 146 6.53 11.99 15.13
N GLY A 147 5.72 12.48 14.20
CA GLY A 147 4.63 13.42 14.49
C GLY A 147 3.47 12.70 15.18
N VAL A 148 2.94 13.29 16.23
CA VAL A 148 1.79 12.76 16.99
C VAL A 148 0.60 13.67 16.75
N TYR A 149 -0.42 13.11 16.09
CA TYR A 149 -1.63 13.85 15.70
C TYR A 149 -2.86 13.25 16.37
N GLN A 150 -3.66 14.07 17.03
CA GLN A 150 -4.97 13.66 17.52
C GLN A 150 -6.04 13.88 16.46
N LEU A 151 -6.91 12.88 16.31
CA LEU A 151 -8.11 12.98 15.50
C LEU A 151 -9.22 13.66 16.31
N ARG A 152 -9.64 14.85 15.90
CA ARG A 152 -10.74 15.62 16.52
C ARG A 152 -11.63 16.18 15.41
N ASP A 153 -12.92 15.89 15.44
CA ASP A 153 -13.89 16.41 14.48
C ASP A 153 -13.46 16.26 13.01
N TYR A 154 -12.93 15.07 12.67
CA TYR A 154 -12.35 14.75 11.36
C TYR A 154 -11.18 15.67 10.93
N GLN A 155 -10.42 16.16 11.89
CA GLN A 155 -9.19 16.91 11.67
C GLN A 155 -8.03 16.24 12.41
N LEU A 156 -6.85 16.26 11.80
CA LEU A 156 -5.60 15.78 12.40
C LEU A 156 -4.83 16.97 12.97
N ILE A 157 -4.81 17.07 14.30
CA ILE A 157 -4.17 18.17 15.03
C ILE A 157 -2.88 17.66 15.65
N LYS A 158 -1.72 18.23 15.25
CA LYS A 158 -0.44 17.89 15.84
C LYS A 158 -0.42 18.33 17.31
N VAL A 159 -0.19 17.38 18.21
CA VAL A 159 -0.17 17.61 19.67
C VAL A 159 1.20 17.36 20.29
N ASN A 160 2.05 16.54 19.65
CA ASN A 160 3.37 16.21 20.15
C ASN A 160 4.27 15.73 19.01
N GLU A 161 5.55 15.52 19.30
CA GLU A 161 6.49 14.84 18.40
C GLU A 161 7.56 14.09 19.20
N PHE A 162 8.09 12.99 18.64
CA PHE A 162 9.23 12.24 19.17
C PHE A 162 10.39 12.31 18.19
N SER A 163 11.61 12.39 18.70
CA SER A 163 12.85 12.51 17.92
C SER A 163 14.00 11.75 18.58
N GLY A 164 15.24 11.91 18.08
CA GLY A 164 16.41 11.30 18.70
C GLY A 164 16.70 9.85 18.28
N PHE A 165 15.92 9.28 17.38
CA PHE A 165 16.07 7.90 16.92
C PHE A 165 16.87 7.74 15.61
N GLY A 166 17.35 8.82 14.99
CA GLY A 166 18.16 8.81 13.77
C GLY A 166 17.57 9.65 12.64
N ILE A 167 18.13 9.53 11.45
CA ILE A 167 17.77 10.32 10.27
C ILE A 167 17.10 9.48 9.20
N GLY A 168 16.19 10.10 8.43
CA GLY A 168 15.54 9.47 7.32
C GLY A 168 14.62 8.31 7.70
N PRO A 169 13.66 8.47 8.66
CA PRO A 169 12.66 7.42 8.91
C PRO A 169 11.84 7.19 7.64
N HIS A 170 11.40 5.95 7.44
CA HIS A 170 10.57 5.65 6.28
C HIS A 170 9.22 5.12 6.73
N GLU A 171 9.11 3.85 7.04
CA GLU A 171 7.87 3.25 7.51
C GLU A 171 7.83 3.20 9.04
N VAL A 172 6.64 3.31 9.58
CA VAL A 172 6.33 3.10 10.99
C VAL A 172 5.14 2.15 11.09
N ILE A 173 5.28 1.16 11.96
CA ILE A 173 4.20 0.22 12.31
C ILE A 173 4.02 0.19 13.83
N ARG A 174 2.83 -0.14 14.29
CA ARG A 174 2.56 -0.42 15.69
C ARG A 174 2.81 -1.91 15.94
N VAL A 175 3.70 -2.24 16.86
CA VAL A 175 4.02 -3.64 17.20
C VAL A 175 3.26 -4.15 18.43
N ASP A 176 2.87 -3.23 19.31
CA ASP A 176 1.92 -3.43 20.41
C ASP A 176 1.22 -2.08 20.73
N ASP A 177 0.46 -2.01 21.82
CA ASP A 177 -0.36 -0.81 22.14
C ASP A 177 0.46 0.43 22.45
N ILE A 178 1.69 0.25 22.94
CA ILE A 178 2.56 1.34 23.42
C ILE A 178 3.90 1.41 22.71
N THR A 179 4.14 0.58 21.70
CA THR A 179 5.42 0.51 20.99
C THR A 179 5.25 0.66 19.48
N LEU A 180 6.01 1.56 18.90
CA LEU A 180 6.19 1.72 17.47
C LEU A 180 7.50 1.05 17.03
N ALA A 181 7.48 0.37 15.88
CA ALA A 181 8.70 0.01 15.16
C ALA A 181 8.87 0.97 13.97
N ILE A 182 10.08 1.51 13.81
CA ILE A 182 10.42 2.53 12.82
C ILE A 182 11.58 2.01 11.96
N GLY A 183 11.38 1.99 10.65
CA GLY A 183 12.44 1.75 9.68
C GLY A 183 13.23 3.02 9.44
N VAL A 184 14.39 3.15 10.05
CA VAL A 184 15.30 4.30 9.90
C VAL A 184 16.26 4.03 8.76
N GLY A 185 16.16 4.81 7.69
CA GLY A 185 16.98 4.62 6.50
C GLY A 185 18.42 5.11 6.63
N GLY A 186 18.71 5.97 7.60
CA GLY A 186 20.03 6.51 7.85
C GLY A 186 20.55 7.50 6.80
N VAL A 187 19.71 7.91 5.84
CA VAL A 187 20.15 8.72 4.69
C VAL A 187 19.75 10.18 4.88
N HIS A 188 20.75 11.05 4.95
CA HIS A 188 20.55 12.49 4.80
C HIS A 188 20.41 12.83 3.31
N THR A 189 19.42 13.63 2.93
CA THR A 189 19.17 13.96 1.53
C THR A 189 18.85 15.44 1.32
N ASP A 190 19.33 15.98 0.21
CA ASP A 190 18.78 17.19 -0.39
C ASP A 190 17.79 16.78 -1.50
N GLY A 191 16.51 17.05 -1.26
CA GLY A 191 15.45 16.48 -2.08
C GLY A 191 15.50 14.94 -2.10
N ARG A 192 16.04 14.37 -3.19
CA ARG A 192 16.27 12.92 -3.33
C ARG A 192 17.74 12.53 -3.44
N THR A 193 18.64 13.50 -3.50
CA THR A 193 20.08 13.28 -3.60
C THR A 193 20.65 12.93 -2.23
N PRO A 194 21.30 11.77 -2.07
CA PRO A 194 21.93 11.40 -0.79
C PRO A 194 23.21 12.21 -0.56
N LEU A 195 23.44 12.60 0.68
CA LEU A 195 24.57 13.45 1.08
C LEU A 195 25.57 12.76 2.03
N ASN A 196 25.23 11.56 2.58
CA ASN A 196 26.00 10.92 3.64
C ASN A 196 26.18 9.42 3.45
N LEU A 197 26.35 8.93 2.23
CA LEU A 197 26.37 7.47 1.96
C LEU A 197 27.45 6.74 2.77
N GLU A 198 28.61 7.35 3.00
CA GLU A 198 29.71 6.73 3.75
C GLU A 198 29.49 6.75 5.28
N SER A 199 28.58 7.57 5.76
CA SER A 199 28.26 7.70 7.19
C SER A 199 26.80 7.38 7.52
N MET A 200 26.13 6.60 6.68
CA MET A 200 24.78 6.14 6.94
C MET A 200 24.72 5.31 8.22
N GLN A 201 23.63 5.46 8.96
CA GLN A 201 23.33 4.71 10.19
C GLN A 201 21.89 4.16 10.14
N PRO A 202 21.58 3.25 9.22
CA PRO A 202 20.27 2.63 9.19
C PRO A 202 20.02 1.79 10.43
N ALA A 203 18.76 1.73 10.86
CA ALA A 203 18.36 0.93 12.00
C ALA A 203 16.87 0.56 11.95
N LEU A 204 16.52 -0.55 12.56
CA LEU A 204 15.20 -0.79 13.11
C LEU A 204 15.18 -0.24 14.53
N VAL A 205 14.23 0.65 14.81
CA VAL A 205 14.10 1.30 16.11
C VAL A 205 12.75 0.99 16.70
N TYR A 206 12.72 0.61 17.98
CA TYR A 206 11.50 0.52 18.78
C TYR A 206 11.42 1.74 19.68
N LEU A 207 10.26 2.41 19.67
CA LEU A 207 10.01 3.64 20.37
C LEU A 207 8.73 3.53 21.21
N SER A 208 8.81 3.91 22.49
CA SER A 208 7.65 3.97 23.38
C SER A 208 6.76 5.17 23.02
N THR A 209 5.46 4.95 22.83
CA THR A 209 4.49 6.04 22.61
C THR A 209 4.13 6.78 23.89
N GLU A 210 4.39 6.21 25.05
CA GLU A 210 4.14 6.85 26.36
C GLU A 210 5.23 7.84 26.73
N SER A 211 6.51 7.43 26.61
CA SER A 211 7.65 8.27 27.01
C SER A 211 8.29 9.02 25.83
N GLY A 212 8.09 8.53 24.59
CA GLY A 212 8.81 9.03 23.40
C GLY A 212 10.26 8.55 23.33
N GLU A 213 10.69 7.66 24.23
CA GLU A 213 12.07 7.19 24.32
C GLU A 213 12.29 5.97 23.38
N VAL A 214 13.53 5.87 22.89
CA VAL A 214 14.00 4.68 22.15
C VAL A 214 14.19 3.53 23.14
N VAL A 215 13.40 2.47 22.98
CA VAL A 215 13.46 1.25 23.81
C VAL A 215 14.55 0.31 23.30
N GLU A 216 14.68 0.19 21.98
CA GLU A 216 15.67 -0.69 21.35
C GLU A 216 16.05 -0.13 19.97
N ARG A 217 17.33 -0.32 19.59
CA ARG A 217 17.85 0.05 18.28
C ARG A 217 18.80 -1.03 17.80
N VAL A 218 18.52 -1.59 16.62
CA VAL A 218 19.35 -2.61 15.98
C VAL A 218 19.62 -2.25 14.52
N GLY A 219 20.79 -2.60 14.02
CA GLY A 219 21.21 -2.37 12.64
C GLY A 219 21.79 -3.63 12.01
N LEU A 220 22.01 -3.55 10.70
CA LEU A 220 22.74 -4.55 9.93
C LEU A 220 24.25 -4.23 9.92
N ALA A 221 25.06 -5.23 9.65
CA ALA A 221 26.53 -5.07 9.57
C ALA A 221 26.93 -4.09 8.44
N ASP A 222 26.24 -4.14 7.30
CA ASP A 222 26.45 -3.23 6.20
C ASP A 222 25.60 -1.96 6.36
N HIS A 223 26.28 -0.84 6.61
CA HIS A 223 25.66 0.48 6.79
C HIS A 223 25.00 1.06 5.53
N LYS A 224 25.25 0.49 4.35
CA LYS A 224 24.59 0.90 3.09
C LYS A 224 23.23 0.25 2.88
N LEU A 225 22.79 -0.69 3.74
CA LEU A 225 21.48 -1.31 3.75
C LEU A 225 20.44 -0.42 4.43
N SER A 226 19.85 0.51 3.67
CA SER A 226 18.86 1.47 4.16
C SER A 226 17.53 0.79 4.49
N ILE A 227 17.15 0.70 5.78
CA ILE A 227 15.90 0.08 6.22
C ILE A 227 14.71 0.96 5.82
N ARG A 228 13.70 0.37 5.17
CA ARG A 228 12.58 1.10 4.58
C ARG A 228 11.23 0.56 4.99
N HIS A 229 10.94 -0.70 4.66
CA HIS A 229 9.61 -1.30 4.77
C HIS A 229 9.59 -2.29 5.91
N LEU A 230 8.45 -2.36 6.60
CA LEU A 230 8.28 -3.16 7.79
C LEU A 230 7.05 -4.05 7.67
N SER A 231 7.14 -5.24 8.25
CA SER A 231 6.00 -6.12 8.48
C SER A 231 6.19 -6.87 9.79
N GLN A 232 5.09 -7.25 10.45
CA GLN A 232 5.16 -7.99 11.70
C GLN A 232 4.56 -9.38 11.52
N THR A 233 5.22 -10.40 12.07
CA THR A 233 4.70 -11.75 12.19
C THR A 233 3.70 -11.85 13.33
N HIS A 234 2.89 -12.89 13.35
CA HIS A 234 1.94 -13.13 14.44
C HIS A 234 2.62 -13.32 15.81
N ASP A 235 3.83 -13.89 15.83
CA ASP A 235 4.63 -14.09 17.05
C ASP A 235 5.46 -12.85 17.46
N GLY A 236 5.23 -11.70 16.83
CA GLY A 236 5.77 -10.40 17.22
C GLY A 236 7.16 -10.08 16.66
N ARG A 237 7.75 -10.94 15.82
CA ARG A 237 8.97 -10.60 15.09
C ARG A 237 8.70 -9.53 14.04
N VAL A 238 9.69 -8.67 13.76
CA VAL A 238 9.58 -7.61 12.76
C VAL A 238 10.50 -7.92 11.58
N LEU A 239 9.95 -7.91 10.37
CA LEU A 239 10.71 -7.98 9.13
C LEU A 239 11.00 -6.59 8.59
N CYS A 240 12.18 -6.44 8.00
CA CYS A 240 12.66 -5.21 7.37
C CYS A 240 12.99 -5.46 5.91
N GLY A 241 12.39 -4.68 5.01
CA GLY A 241 12.81 -4.57 3.62
C GLY A 241 13.77 -3.40 3.44
N GLN A 242 14.91 -3.65 2.77
CA GLN A 242 15.98 -2.68 2.60
C GLN A 242 16.09 -2.18 1.15
N GLN A 243 16.77 -1.03 1.02
CA GLN A 243 17.29 -0.52 -0.23
C GLN A 243 18.79 -0.33 -0.08
N TYR A 244 19.57 -1.01 -0.89
CA TYR A 244 21.02 -0.93 -0.87
C TYR A 244 21.54 0.31 -1.60
N ARG A 245 22.61 0.88 -1.07
CA ARG A 245 23.24 2.12 -1.56
C ARG A 245 24.71 1.95 -1.92
N GLY A 246 25.19 0.70 -2.01
CA GLY A 246 26.53 0.34 -2.46
C GLY A 246 26.62 0.09 -3.96
N GLU A 247 27.61 -0.73 -4.36
CA GLU A 247 27.90 -0.99 -5.75
C GLU A 247 26.83 -1.87 -6.42
N PRO A 248 26.53 -1.63 -7.71
CA PRO A 248 25.47 -2.33 -8.43
C PRO A 248 25.64 -3.85 -8.52
N GLU A 249 26.85 -4.36 -8.44
CA GLU A 249 27.21 -5.77 -8.52
C GLU A 249 27.17 -6.52 -7.18
N ASP A 250 26.96 -5.80 -6.09
CA ASP A 250 26.91 -6.43 -4.75
C ASP A 250 25.60 -7.20 -4.54
N GLY A 251 25.68 -8.53 -4.45
CA GLY A 251 24.56 -9.42 -4.10
C GLY A 251 24.34 -9.47 -2.60
N VAL A 252 23.74 -8.43 -2.03
CA VAL A 252 23.53 -8.29 -0.57
C VAL A 252 22.10 -8.62 -0.15
N PRO A 253 21.89 -9.15 1.09
CA PRO A 253 20.55 -9.43 1.60
C PRO A 253 19.73 -8.16 1.76
N LEU A 254 18.53 -8.15 1.17
CA LEU A 254 17.62 -7.01 1.17
C LEU A 254 16.42 -7.19 2.09
N VAL A 255 16.32 -8.32 2.79
CA VAL A 255 15.29 -8.61 3.79
C VAL A 255 15.95 -9.15 5.04
N ALA A 256 15.53 -8.67 6.20
CA ALA A 256 16.01 -9.15 7.49
C ALA A 256 14.85 -9.28 8.48
N ILE A 257 15.02 -10.12 9.50
CA ILE A 257 14.05 -10.37 10.56
C ILE A 257 14.66 -10.10 11.92
N HIS A 258 13.88 -9.55 12.83
CA HIS A 258 14.28 -9.21 14.18
C HIS A 258 13.29 -9.75 15.21
N GLN A 259 13.82 -10.38 16.26
CA GLN A 259 13.13 -10.66 17.51
C GLN A 259 13.64 -9.68 18.56
N ARG A 260 12.76 -8.99 19.27
CA ARG A 260 13.14 -8.02 20.33
C ARG A 260 14.14 -8.62 21.31
N GLY A 261 15.19 -7.85 21.64
CA GLY A 261 16.32 -8.28 22.47
C GLY A 261 17.37 -9.12 21.75
N GLY A 262 17.21 -9.38 20.46
CA GLY A 262 18.14 -10.13 19.62
C GLY A 262 18.87 -9.28 18.60
N ALA A 263 19.57 -9.94 17.67
CA ALA A 263 20.16 -9.30 16.50
C ALA A 263 19.16 -9.21 15.34
N LEU A 264 19.36 -8.24 14.46
CA LEU A 264 18.66 -8.17 13.16
C LEU A 264 19.34 -9.15 12.19
N ILE A 265 18.65 -10.22 11.82
CA ILE A 265 19.21 -11.36 11.07
C ILE A 265 18.75 -11.27 9.60
N PRO A 266 19.69 -11.21 8.64
CA PRO A 266 19.35 -11.29 7.22
C PRO A 266 18.68 -12.61 6.86
N LEU A 267 17.68 -12.56 5.98
CA LEU A 267 17.15 -13.76 5.32
C LEU A 267 18.16 -14.24 4.27
N LYS A 268 18.13 -15.53 3.97
CA LYS A 268 19.08 -16.18 3.05
C LYS A 268 18.51 -16.25 1.64
N ALA A 269 19.38 -15.99 0.69
CA ALA A 269 19.28 -16.27 -0.73
C ALA A 269 20.69 -16.23 -1.31
N GLU A 270 20.89 -16.75 -2.51
CA GLU A 270 22.18 -16.66 -3.20
C GLU A 270 22.44 -15.21 -3.68
N PRO A 271 23.71 -14.77 -3.80
CA PRO A 271 24.04 -13.41 -4.25
C PRO A 271 23.37 -13.03 -5.57
N GLU A 272 23.32 -13.95 -6.53
CA GLU A 272 22.69 -13.75 -7.85
C GLU A 272 21.16 -13.59 -7.73
N GLU A 273 20.54 -14.24 -6.75
CA GLU A 273 19.12 -14.09 -6.46
C GLU A 273 18.82 -12.70 -5.87
N TRP A 274 19.67 -12.21 -4.97
CA TRP A 274 19.54 -10.85 -4.44
C TRP A 274 19.68 -9.78 -5.53
N LEU A 275 20.58 -9.96 -6.49
CA LEU A 275 20.72 -9.04 -7.63
C LEU A 275 19.46 -8.92 -8.49
N ARG A 276 18.60 -9.97 -8.51
CA ARG A 276 17.31 -9.91 -9.21
C ARG A 276 16.38 -8.82 -8.67
N PHE A 277 16.52 -8.41 -7.40
CA PHE A 277 15.73 -7.35 -6.79
C PHE A 277 16.25 -5.94 -7.09
N ASN A 278 17.37 -5.81 -7.81
CA ASN A 278 17.97 -4.53 -8.20
C ASN A 278 18.07 -3.57 -7.01
N HIS A 279 18.61 -4.06 -5.88
CA HIS A 279 18.86 -3.33 -4.64
C HIS A 279 17.65 -2.60 -4.05
N TYR A 280 16.44 -3.10 -4.28
CA TYR A 280 15.24 -2.35 -3.93
C TYR A 280 14.09 -3.27 -3.49
N ILE A 281 13.76 -3.24 -2.20
CA ILE A 281 12.49 -3.76 -1.71
C ILE A 281 11.51 -2.60 -1.53
N ALA A 282 10.29 -2.74 -2.06
CA ALA A 282 9.26 -1.70 -2.06
C ALA A 282 8.12 -1.97 -1.08
N SER A 283 7.84 -3.23 -0.81
CA SER A 283 6.80 -3.64 0.13
C SER A 283 7.09 -5.05 0.63
N ILE A 284 6.60 -5.39 1.83
CA ILE A 284 6.83 -6.68 2.47
C ILE A 284 5.61 -7.09 3.29
N ALA A 285 5.19 -8.34 3.21
CA ALA A 285 4.05 -8.85 3.98
C ALA A 285 4.23 -10.33 4.33
N VAL A 286 3.85 -10.68 5.56
CA VAL A 286 3.97 -12.03 6.14
C VAL A 286 2.62 -12.71 6.20
N LEU A 287 2.56 -13.95 5.75
CA LEU A 287 1.42 -14.85 5.93
C LEU A 287 1.93 -16.20 6.45
N GLY A 288 1.45 -16.63 7.62
CA GLY A 288 1.91 -17.87 8.25
C GLY A 288 3.42 -17.85 8.48
N THR A 289 4.11 -18.82 7.93
CA THR A 289 5.57 -18.97 7.99
C THR A 289 6.28 -18.40 6.74
N HIS A 290 5.56 -17.77 5.84
CA HIS A 290 6.14 -17.24 4.61
C HIS A 290 6.05 -15.72 4.53
N VAL A 291 7.02 -15.13 3.84
CA VAL A 291 7.04 -13.69 3.55
C VAL A 291 7.18 -13.45 2.04
N VAL A 292 6.41 -12.48 1.56
CA VAL A 292 6.55 -11.94 0.21
C VAL A 292 7.18 -10.55 0.29
N ALA A 293 8.21 -10.31 -0.53
CA ALA A 293 8.82 -8.99 -0.71
C ALA A 293 8.84 -8.62 -2.20
N THR A 294 8.43 -7.39 -2.52
CA THR A 294 8.30 -6.90 -3.90
C THR A 294 9.43 -5.98 -4.30
N SER A 295 9.78 -6.00 -5.59
CA SER A 295 10.74 -5.09 -6.19
C SER A 295 10.27 -4.57 -7.55
N PRO A 296 9.82 -3.29 -7.61
CA PRO A 296 9.51 -2.65 -8.87
C PRO A 296 10.72 -2.55 -9.82
N ARG A 297 11.91 -2.30 -9.26
CA ARG A 297 13.16 -2.19 -10.04
C ARG A 297 13.61 -3.54 -10.58
N GLY A 298 13.44 -4.61 -9.79
CA GLY A 298 13.73 -5.97 -10.20
C GLY A 298 12.66 -6.60 -11.10
N ASN A 299 11.48 -5.95 -11.21
CA ASN A 299 10.32 -6.51 -11.90
C ASN A 299 9.97 -7.91 -11.38
N CYS A 300 10.02 -8.10 -10.06
CA CYS A 300 9.75 -9.38 -9.42
C CYS A 300 9.25 -9.23 -7.98
N TYR A 301 8.77 -10.33 -7.45
CA TYR A 301 8.65 -10.53 -6.02
C TYR A 301 9.30 -11.85 -5.63
N GLY A 302 9.81 -11.92 -4.41
CA GLY A 302 10.36 -13.14 -3.81
C GLY A 302 9.48 -13.68 -2.71
N VAL A 303 9.54 -14.97 -2.49
CA VAL A 303 8.87 -15.70 -1.40
C VAL A 303 9.95 -16.40 -0.57
N TRP A 304 9.97 -16.14 0.74
CA TRP A 304 10.87 -16.82 1.69
C TRP A 304 10.05 -17.67 2.66
N ASP A 305 10.59 -18.83 3.00
CA ASP A 305 10.19 -19.61 4.16
C ASP A 305 11.00 -19.12 5.37
N LEU A 306 10.30 -18.65 6.40
CA LEU A 306 10.90 -18.10 7.61
C LEU A 306 11.44 -19.17 8.58
N GLU A 307 10.91 -20.41 8.52
CA GLU A 307 11.41 -21.52 9.34
C GLU A 307 12.72 -22.07 8.78
N ALA A 308 12.77 -22.25 7.45
CA ALA A 308 13.99 -22.64 6.76
C ALA A 308 14.99 -21.48 6.63
N ASN A 309 14.55 -20.24 6.84
CA ASN A 309 15.29 -19.01 6.56
C ASN A 309 15.88 -18.99 5.14
N GLN A 310 15.07 -19.29 4.12
CA GLN A 310 15.54 -19.42 2.74
C GLN A 310 14.54 -18.89 1.73
N LEU A 311 15.06 -18.30 0.65
CA LEU A 311 14.29 -17.97 -0.53
C LEU A 311 13.77 -19.24 -1.20
N THR A 312 12.47 -19.32 -1.45
CA THR A 312 11.83 -20.47 -2.10
C THR A 312 11.48 -20.20 -3.56
N GLU A 313 11.22 -18.95 -3.90
CA GLU A 313 10.79 -18.59 -5.25
C GLU A 313 11.04 -17.11 -5.57
N ILE A 314 11.40 -16.83 -6.83
CA ILE A 314 11.34 -15.46 -7.42
C ILE A 314 10.39 -15.50 -8.61
N VAL A 315 9.37 -14.69 -8.56
CA VAL A 315 8.33 -14.59 -9.60
C VAL A 315 8.44 -13.27 -10.34
N SER A 316 8.47 -13.31 -11.67
CA SER A 316 8.49 -12.11 -12.49
C SER A 316 7.13 -11.42 -12.48
N LEU A 317 7.13 -10.14 -12.15
CA LEU A 317 5.96 -9.24 -12.19
C LEU A 317 6.47 -7.83 -12.49
N VAL A 318 6.16 -7.31 -13.66
CA VAL A 318 6.59 -5.97 -14.09
C VAL A 318 6.11 -4.93 -13.08
N ASP A 319 7.03 -4.09 -12.59
CA ASP A 319 6.78 -3.05 -11.59
C ASP A 319 6.03 -3.59 -10.35
N ALA A 320 6.50 -4.73 -9.80
CA ALA A 320 5.92 -5.36 -8.59
C ALA A 320 6.01 -4.38 -7.41
N SER A 321 4.86 -3.85 -6.98
CA SER A 321 4.77 -2.67 -6.11
C SER A 321 4.33 -3.03 -4.69
N GLY A 322 3.06 -2.86 -4.34
CA GLY A 322 2.55 -3.14 -3.01
C GLY A 322 2.23 -4.61 -2.78
N VAL A 323 2.38 -5.07 -1.55
CA VAL A 323 1.88 -6.38 -1.10
C VAL A 323 1.17 -6.24 0.23
N VAL A 324 0.06 -6.95 0.39
CA VAL A 324 -0.73 -7.02 1.62
C VAL A 324 -1.33 -8.41 1.79
N VAL A 325 -1.65 -8.78 3.03
CA VAL A 325 -2.24 -10.08 3.36
C VAL A 325 -3.74 -9.97 3.64
N GLU A 326 -4.49 -10.91 3.12
CA GLU A 326 -5.84 -11.25 3.57
C GLU A 326 -5.80 -12.50 4.42
N GLN A 327 -6.01 -12.37 5.74
CA GLN A 327 -5.99 -13.49 6.70
C GLN A 327 -7.36 -14.11 6.92
N SER A 328 -8.44 -13.35 6.74
CA SER A 328 -9.83 -13.78 7.00
C SER A 328 -10.75 -13.31 5.88
N GLY A 329 -11.65 -14.18 5.44
CA GLY A 329 -12.61 -13.90 4.39
C GLY A 329 -13.27 -15.19 3.88
N LEU A 330 -13.97 -15.10 2.76
CA LEU A 330 -14.57 -16.24 2.08
C LEU A 330 -13.51 -17.13 1.37
N ASN A 331 -12.30 -16.61 1.19
CA ASN A 331 -11.19 -17.28 0.53
C ASN A 331 -10.16 -17.78 1.54
N SER A 332 -9.32 -18.74 1.12
CA SER A 332 -8.13 -19.11 1.89
C SER A 332 -7.21 -17.90 2.08
N PRO A 333 -6.45 -17.82 3.18
CA PRO A 333 -5.48 -16.76 3.41
C PRO A 333 -4.54 -16.60 2.21
N GLN A 334 -4.31 -15.34 1.79
CA GLN A 334 -3.54 -15.05 0.58
C GLN A 334 -2.87 -13.67 0.63
N TRP A 335 -1.82 -13.51 -0.17
CA TRP A 335 -1.26 -12.21 -0.51
C TRP A 335 -2.01 -11.60 -1.70
N HIS A 336 -2.21 -10.31 -1.65
CA HIS A 336 -2.54 -9.46 -2.78
C HIS A 336 -1.31 -8.66 -3.16
N ILE A 337 -0.83 -8.79 -4.38
CA ILE A 337 0.39 -8.17 -4.89
C ILE A 337 0.02 -7.28 -6.05
N SER A 338 0.36 -6.01 -5.98
CA SER A 338 0.08 -5.05 -7.04
C SER A 338 1.27 -4.81 -7.96
N SER A 339 0.96 -4.27 -9.12
CA SER A 339 1.92 -3.81 -10.11
C SER A 339 1.60 -2.37 -10.52
N GLY A 340 2.62 -1.54 -10.64
CA GLY A 340 2.48 -0.20 -11.23
C GLY A 340 2.01 -0.22 -12.68
N ALA A 341 2.06 -1.39 -13.35
CA ALA A 341 1.47 -1.64 -14.67
C ALA A 341 0.00 -2.10 -14.61
N GLY A 342 -0.65 -2.08 -13.45
CA GLY A 342 -2.07 -2.38 -13.25
C GLY A 342 -2.41 -3.87 -13.07
N LYS A 343 -1.43 -4.77 -13.10
CA LYS A 343 -1.67 -6.18 -12.79
C LYS A 343 -1.78 -6.39 -11.29
N VAL A 344 -2.74 -7.22 -10.88
CA VAL A 344 -2.95 -7.67 -9.51
C VAL A 344 -2.81 -9.17 -9.46
N VAL A 345 -2.03 -9.66 -8.52
CA VAL A 345 -1.79 -11.10 -8.31
C VAL A 345 -2.28 -11.46 -6.92
N ASN A 346 -3.14 -12.47 -6.84
CA ASN A 346 -3.58 -13.09 -5.60
C ASN A 346 -2.87 -14.44 -5.48
N ARG A 347 -2.15 -14.66 -4.39
CA ARG A 347 -1.34 -15.85 -4.15
C ARG A 347 -1.63 -16.44 -2.78
N THR A 348 -1.98 -17.71 -2.71
CA THR A 348 -2.09 -18.45 -1.45
C THR A 348 -0.72 -18.92 -0.96
N GLU A 349 -0.60 -19.27 0.31
CA GLU A 349 0.61 -19.86 0.87
C GLU A 349 1.00 -21.18 0.18
N SER A 350 0.01 -21.96 -0.27
CA SER A 350 0.23 -23.18 -1.05
C SER A 350 0.67 -22.96 -2.50
N GLY A 351 0.84 -21.70 -2.92
CA GLY A 351 1.32 -21.34 -4.26
C GLY A 351 0.24 -21.26 -5.34
N ILE A 352 -1.05 -21.35 -5.00
CA ILE A 352 -2.12 -21.10 -5.98
C ILE A 352 -2.12 -19.61 -6.34
N VAL A 353 -2.07 -19.31 -7.64
CA VAL A 353 -1.99 -17.94 -8.15
C VAL A 353 -3.14 -17.64 -9.09
N THR A 354 -3.84 -16.54 -8.83
CA THR A 354 -4.77 -15.91 -9.78
C THR A 354 -4.29 -14.49 -10.10
N SER A 355 -4.67 -13.94 -11.25
CA SER A 355 -4.28 -12.57 -11.59
C SER A 355 -5.36 -11.85 -12.36
N HIS A 356 -5.42 -10.53 -12.14
CA HIS A 356 -6.37 -9.61 -12.75
C HIS A 356 -5.62 -8.42 -13.36
N GLN A 357 -6.17 -7.83 -14.42
CA GLN A 357 -5.64 -6.61 -15.03
C GLN A 357 -6.61 -5.47 -14.75
N THR A 358 -6.10 -4.40 -14.19
CA THR A 358 -6.85 -3.17 -13.89
C THR A 358 -6.26 -1.97 -14.64
N ASN A 359 -6.98 -0.86 -14.67
CA ASN A 359 -6.50 0.40 -15.26
C ASN A 359 -5.77 1.29 -14.23
N VAL A 360 -5.51 0.79 -13.03
CA VAL A 360 -4.91 1.55 -11.94
C VAL A 360 -3.40 1.35 -11.95
N MET A 361 -2.64 2.43 -12.01
CA MET A 361 -1.19 2.40 -11.82
C MET A 361 -0.90 2.56 -10.33
N TRP A 362 -0.75 1.44 -9.65
CA TRP A 362 -0.58 1.39 -8.20
C TRP A 362 0.77 1.97 -7.76
N ASP A 363 0.79 2.70 -6.65
CA ASP A 363 2.04 3.07 -5.95
C ASP A 363 2.53 1.88 -5.10
N ASN A 364 3.66 2.03 -4.42
CA ASN A 364 4.40 0.93 -3.79
C ASN A 364 3.70 0.28 -2.59
N HIS A 365 2.59 0.83 -2.09
CA HIS A 365 1.97 0.37 -0.85
C HIS A 365 0.50 0.07 -1.02
N TRP A 366 0.10 -1.12 -0.63
CA TRP A 366 -1.29 -1.50 -0.47
C TRP A 366 -1.60 -1.68 1.00
N ASN A 367 -2.84 -1.37 1.38
CA ASN A 367 -3.35 -1.59 2.72
C ASN A 367 -4.67 -2.34 2.65
N ARG A 368 -4.80 -3.32 3.53
CA ARG A 368 -6.04 -4.07 3.71
C ARG A 368 -6.99 -3.25 4.58
N ILE A 369 -8.23 -3.07 4.12
CA ILE A 369 -9.28 -2.48 4.94
C ILE A 369 -9.76 -3.54 5.92
N PRO A 370 -9.72 -3.29 7.25
CA PRO A 370 -10.20 -4.21 8.25
C PRO A 370 -11.66 -4.63 7.98
N LEU A 371 -11.96 -5.91 8.16
CA LEU A 371 -13.34 -6.40 8.08
C LEU A 371 -14.10 -5.92 9.33
N LYS A 372 -15.26 -5.32 9.11
CA LYS A 372 -16.21 -4.96 10.20
C LYS A 372 -16.88 -6.19 10.75
#